data_ae798d90f4a8dfa7be7b0ba60aa7be0f
#
_entry.id   ae798d90f4a8dfa7be7b0ba60aa7be0f
#
_cell.length_a   1.000
_cell.length_b   1.000
_cell.length_c   1.000
_cell.angle_alpha   90.00
_cell.angle_beta   90.00
_cell.angle_gamma   90.00
#
_symmetry.space_group_name_H-M   'P 1'
#
loop_
_entity.id
_entity.type
_entity.pdbx_description
1 polymer ?
#
loop_
_entity_poly.entity_id
_entity_poly.type
_entity_poly.pdbx_seq_one_letter_code
_entity_poly.pdbx_strand_id
1 'polypeptide(L)'
;IAVVIPVPKDRRSLFVVPWGKRPDGTFIHTYVGTTDTDYSGPLDDPQCTRTDIEYVLRALNASVTTGVTERDITGVWAGLRPLVKETADSRTADLSRRHLVSTGDSGVITVTGGKLTTYRHMAEDAVDRVCEVLGKNVRCRTKRLRLNGHDGSRAREIAELIRARPDLGEPLVDGLPYTRAEAVYAARNEMVNTLDDVLSRRTRSLIFDRDASRRAARATAELIALDLGWTPERIDREVAAYDEICRHEEVASALREDELHA
;
A
#
# COMPACT_ATOMS: atom_id res chain seq x y z
N ILE A 1 5.94 -12.82 15.23
CA ILE A 1 5.71 -11.74 16.24
C ILE A 1 6.27 -10.45 15.64
N ALA A 2 5.47 -9.38 15.62
CA ALA A 2 5.97 -8.05 15.33
C ALA A 2 6.76 -7.50 16.52
N VAL A 3 7.82 -6.75 16.26
CA VAL A 3 8.68 -6.15 17.28
C VAL A 3 8.70 -4.63 17.08
N VAL A 4 8.77 -3.90 18.17
CA VAL A 4 8.99 -2.44 18.17
C VAL A 4 10.39 -2.21 18.70
N ILE A 5 11.23 -1.53 17.94
CA ILE A 5 12.60 -1.22 18.31
C ILE A 5 12.78 0.30 18.50
N PRO A 6 13.53 0.75 19.52
CA PRO A 6 13.82 2.16 19.69
C PRO A 6 14.84 2.64 18.64
N VAL A 7 14.69 3.88 18.21
CA VAL A 7 15.69 4.52 17.34
C VAL A 7 16.74 5.20 18.22
N PRO A 8 18.04 4.86 18.09
CA PRO A 8 19.08 5.49 18.87
C PRO A 8 19.11 7.02 18.68
N LYS A 9 19.16 7.75 19.80
CA LYS A 9 19.17 9.24 19.84
C LYS A 9 17.92 9.92 19.26
N ASP A 10 16.83 9.17 19.11
CA ASP A 10 15.52 9.66 18.68
C ASP A 10 14.44 9.16 19.65
N ARG A 11 13.33 9.89 19.78
CA ARG A 11 12.18 9.45 20.60
C ARG A 11 11.24 8.52 19.86
N ARG A 12 11.49 8.30 18.58
CA ARG A 12 10.68 7.44 17.69
C ARG A 12 11.04 5.98 17.86
N SER A 13 10.18 5.12 17.34
CA SER A 13 10.38 3.69 17.29
C SER A 13 10.05 3.18 15.90
N LEU A 14 10.74 2.13 15.47
CA LEU A 14 10.42 1.40 14.25
C LEU A 14 9.64 0.12 14.58
N PHE A 15 8.77 -0.25 13.67
CA PHE A 15 8.13 -1.55 13.65
C PHE A 15 8.93 -2.49 12.76
N VAL A 16 9.17 -3.70 13.26
CA VAL A 16 9.78 -4.81 12.50
C VAL A 16 8.74 -5.90 12.43
N VAL A 17 8.17 -6.12 11.25
CA VAL A 17 7.00 -6.98 11.09
C VAL A 17 7.26 -8.05 10.03
N PRO A 18 7.38 -9.33 10.44
CA PRO A 18 7.50 -10.44 9.49
C PRO A 18 6.23 -10.61 8.66
N TRP A 19 6.40 -10.92 7.38
CA TRP A 19 5.30 -11.05 6.44
C TRP A 19 5.45 -12.30 5.55
N GLY A 20 4.33 -12.87 5.12
CA GLY A 20 4.33 -14.05 4.24
C GLY A 20 4.87 -15.28 4.96
N LYS A 21 4.13 -15.81 5.93
CA LYS A 21 4.54 -17.01 6.67
C LYS A 21 4.59 -18.22 5.76
N ARG A 22 5.73 -18.93 5.74
CA ARG A 22 5.93 -20.20 5.04
C ARG A 22 5.43 -21.38 5.89
N PRO A 23 5.19 -22.57 5.26
CA PRO A 23 4.79 -23.78 6.00
C PRO A 23 5.79 -24.22 7.08
N ASP A 24 7.08 -23.96 6.89
CA ASP A 24 8.15 -24.26 7.84
C ASP A 24 8.20 -23.29 9.03
N GLY A 25 7.35 -22.29 9.05
CA GLY A 25 7.26 -21.27 10.10
C GLY A 25 8.15 -20.05 9.88
N THR A 26 8.99 -20.04 8.87
CA THR A 26 9.78 -18.88 8.44
C THR A 26 8.91 -17.84 7.70
N PHE A 27 9.47 -16.69 7.38
CA PHE A 27 8.76 -15.62 6.66
C PHE A 27 9.47 -15.30 5.34
N ILE A 28 8.70 -14.87 4.35
CA ILE A 28 9.23 -14.51 3.04
C ILE A 28 9.97 -13.17 3.15
N HIS A 29 9.34 -12.20 3.81
CA HIS A 29 9.86 -10.84 3.97
C HIS A 29 9.68 -10.35 5.41
N THR A 30 10.37 -9.27 5.72
CA THR A 30 10.13 -8.47 6.93
C THR A 30 10.09 -7.02 6.50
N TYR A 31 9.00 -6.30 6.80
CA TYR A 31 8.98 -4.87 6.58
C TYR A 31 9.35 -4.11 7.84
N VAL A 32 10.10 -3.03 7.65
CA VAL A 32 10.65 -2.18 8.73
C VAL A 32 10.29 -0.73 8.44
N GLY A 33 9.83 -0.02 9.43
CA GLY A 33 9.46 1.39 9.33
C GLY A 33 8.77 1.89 10.58
N THR A 34 8.48 3.15 10.62
CA THR A 34 8.47 4.14 9.56
C THR A 34 9.43 5.30 9.87
N THR A 35 9.85 6.01 8.83
CA THR A 35 10.29 7.40 8.96
C THR A 35 9.07 8.32 9.13
N ASP A 36 9.27 9.55 9.54
CA ASP A 36 8.23 10.58 9.69
C ASP A 36 8.92 11.93 9.51
N THR A 37 8.98 12.38 8.27
CA THR A 37 9.72 13.58 7.82
C THR A 37 8.77 14.58 7.17
N ASP A 38 9.11 15.86 7.24
CA ASP A 38 8.42 16.88 6.49
C ASP A 38 8.69 16.67 5.00
N TYR A 39 7.66 16.75 4.19
CA TYR A 39 7.75 16.48 2.76
C TYR A 39 7.25 17.68 1.94
N SER A 40 8.05 18.11 0.97
CA SER A 40 7.77 19.24 0.09
C SER A 40 7.69 18.90 -1.40
N GLY A 41 7.87 17.62 -1.74
CA GLY A 41 7.82 17.14 -3.12
C GLY A 41 6.41 16.93 -3.70
N PRO A 42 6.30 16.29 -4.87
CA PRO A 42 5.03 15.97 -5.52
C PRO A 42 4.12 15.14 -4.61
N LEU A 43 2.84 15.54 -4.50
CA LEU A 43 1.87 14.90 -3.60
C LEU A 43 1.31 13.58 -4.16
N ASP A 44 1.29 13.45 -5.48
CA ASP A 44 0.65 12.32 -6.15
C ASP A 44 1.46 11.02 -6.04
N ASP A 45 2.78 11.12 -5.96
CA ASP A 45 3.69 9.98 -5.88
C ASP A 45 4.88 10.27 -4.94
N PRO A 46 4.66 10.30 -3.61
CA PRO A 46 5.73 10.53 -2.66
C PRO A 46 6.69 9.34 -2.65
N GLN A 47 7.98 9.62 -2.72
CA GLN A 47 9.03 8.62 -2.83
C GLN A 47 9.78 8.41 -1.51
N CYS A 48 10.27 7.18 -1.32
CA CYS A 48 11.21 6.83 -0.27
C CYS A 48 12.63 7.19 -0.74
N THR A 49 13.33 7.98 0.07
CA THR A 49 14.67 8.47 -0.26
C THR A 49 15.79 7.64 0.36
N ARG A 50 17.01 7.84 -0.09
CA ARG A 50 18.20 7.26 0.53
C ARG A 50 18.32 7.66 2.01
N THR A 51 17.96 8.88 2.36
CA THR A 51 17.97 9.36 3.74
C THR A 51 17.04 8.53 4.64
N ASP A 52 15.85 8.15 4.14
CA ASP A 52 14.92 7.27 4.84
C ASP A 52 15.51 5.86 5.01
N ILE A 53 16.11 5.31 3.96
CA ILE A 53 16.75 3.99 3.98
C ILE A 53 17.88 3.96 5.01
N GLU A 54 18.80 4.93 4.97
CA GLU A 54 19.91 5.05 5.92
C GLU A 54 19.41 5.16 7.37
N TYR A 55 18.34 5.92 7.59
CA TYR A 55 17.72 6.04 8.92
C TYR A 55 17.19 4.70 9.43
N VAL A 56 16.42 4.00 8.60
CA VAL A 56 15.82 2.70 8.95
C VAL A 56 16.90 1.64 9.20
N LEU A 57 17.89 1.52 8.30
CA LEU A 57 18.97 0.54 8.43
C LEU A 57 19.82 0.79 9.68
N ARG A 58 20.14 2.06 9.97
CA ARG A 58 20.89 2.42 11.19
C ARG A 58 20.15 1.99 12.46
N ALA A 59 18.84 2.26 12.53
CA ALA A 59 18.03 1.90 13.69
C ALA A 59 17.84 0.38 13.81
N LEU A 60 17.61 -0.31 12.70
CA LEU A 60 17.50 -1.77 12.66
C LEU A 60 18.78 -2.44 13.12
N ASN A 61 19.92 -2.08 12.54
CA ASN A 61 21.23 -2.66 12.86
C ASN A 61 21.72 -2.37 14.29
N ALA A 62 21.17 -1.37 14.96
CA ALA A 62 21.41 -1.16 16.38
C ALA A 62 20.68 -2.18 17.29
N SER A 63 19.71 -2.93 16.74
CA SER A 63 18.82 -3.82 17.50
C SER A 63 18.90 -5.29 17.05
N VAL A 64 19.57 -5.58 15.93
CA VAL A 64 19.75 -6.95 15.41
C VAL A 64 21.23 -7.31 15.36
N THR A 65 21.55 -8.60 15.42
CA THR A 65 22.92 -9.12 15.35
C THR A 65 23.41 -9.37 13.93
N THR A 66 22.48 -9.51 12.98
CA THR A 66 22.79 -9.68 11.56
C THR A 66 22.92 -8.30 10.92
N GLY A 67 24.04 -8.01 10.28
CA GLY A 67 24.21 -6.76 9.53
C GLY A 67 23.32 -6.74 8.29
N VAL A 68 22.26 -5.90 8.31
CA VAL A 68 21.35 -5.69 7.19
C VAL A 68 21.86 -4.51 6.37
N THR A 69 21.88 -4.65 5.05
CA THR A 69 22.42 -3.67 4.09
C THR A 69 21.37 -3.27 3.05
N GLU A 70 21.64 -2.27 2.24
CA GLU A 70 20.79 -1.87 1.11
C GLU A 70 20.54 -3.04 0.13
N ARG A 71 21.46 -4.00 0.01
CA ARG A 71 21.32 -5.17 -0.87
C ARG A 71 20.24 -6.16 -0.41
N ASP A 72 19.83 -6.07 0.84
CA ASP A 72 18.79 -6.92 1.43
C ASP A 72 17.39 -6.31 1.24
N ILE A 73 17.30 -5.09 0.67
CA ILE A 73 16.04 -4.40 0.40
C ILE A 73 15.48 -4.88 -0.94
N THR A 74 14.27 -5.40 -0.92
CA THR A 74 13.56 -5.91 -2.10
C THR A 74 12.45 -4.98 -2.59
N GLY A 75 12.09 -3.98 -1.78
CA GLY A 75 11.11 -2.95 -2.13
C GLY A 75 11.03 -1.88 -1.04
N VAL A 76 10.62 -0.70 -1.44
CA VAL A 76 10.40 0.45 -0.58
C VAL A 76 9.04 1.08 -0.90
N TRP A 77 8.48 1.86 0.01
CA TRP A 77 7.30 2.68 -0.28
C TRP A 77 7.23 3.86 0.67
N ALA A 78 6.62 4.93 0.20
CA ALA A 78 6.31 6.11 0.98
C ALA A 78 4.82 6.47 0.88
N GLY A 79 4.37 7.38 1.72
CA GLY A 79 3.00 7.87 1.69
C GLY A 79 2.82 9.07 2.60
N LEU A 80 1.89 9.94 2.26
CA LEU A 80 1.59 11.12 3.02
C LEU A 80 0.64 10.82 4.17
N ARG A 81 0.91 11.39 5.35
CA ARG A 81 -0.03 11.35 6.48
C ARG A 81 -1.04 12.48 6.36
N PRO A 82 -2.34 12.20 6.42
CA PRO A 82 -3.38 13.24 6.45
C PRO A 82 -3.47 13.87 7.85
N LEU A 83 -2.48 14.68 8.22
CA LEU A 83 -2.44 15.34 9.52
C LEU A 83 -3.33 16.58 9.53
N VAL A 84 -4.03 16.82 10.63
CA VAL A 84 -4.83 18.02 10.84
C VAL A 84 -4.03 19.03 11.65
N LYS A 85 -3.79 20.20 11.05
CA LYS A 85 -3.12 21.32 11.71
C LYS A 85 -4.16 22.12 12.49
N GLU A 86 -4.07 22.11 13.82
CA GLU A 86 -4.99 22.84 14.69
C GLU A 86 -4.58 24.33 14.86
N THR A 87 -3.28 24.62 14.77
CA THR A 87 -2.73 25.99 14.85
C THR A 87 -1.56 26.15 13.88
N ALA A 88 -1.26 27.40 13.48
CA ALA A 88 -0.19 27.71 12.51
C ALA A 88 1.21 27.26 12.98
N ASP A 89 1.45 27.20 14.30
CA ASP A 89 2.76 26.96 14.89
C ASP A 89 2.99 25.53 15.41
N SER A 90 2.05 24.60 15.20
CA SER A 90 2.24 23.21 15.66
C SER A 90 3.27 22.46 14.81
N ARG A 91 4.23 21.79 15.49
CA ARG A 91 5.21 20.93 14.82
C ARG A 91 4.52 19.70 14.25
N THR A 92 4.99 19.19 13.12
CA THR A 92 4.42 17.99 12.43
C THR A 92 4.30 16.78 13.37
N ALA A 93 5.25 16.56 14.26
CA ALA A 93 5.23 15.47 15.24
C ALA A 93 4.10 15.58 16.29
N ASP A 94 3.60 16.78 16.54
CA ASP A 94 2.57 17.08 17.55
C ASP A 94 1.16 17.23 16.95
N LEU A 95 1.03 17.10 15.62
CA LEU A 95 -0.25 17.27 14.92
C LEU A 95 -1.24 16.16 15.27
N SER A 96 -2.52 16.55 15.36
CA SER A 96 -3.60 15.62 15.69
C SER A 96 -3.74 14.53 14.63
N ARG A 97 -3.78 13.27 15.07
CA ARG A 97 -4.09 12.10 14.25
C ARG A 97 -5.56 11.70 14.36
N ARG A 98 -6.40 12.52 14.96
CA ARG A 98 -7.85 12.34 14.97
C ARG A 98 -8.42 12.84 13.64
N HIS A 99 -9.50 12.25 13.19
CA HIS A 99 -10.25 12.79 12.07
C HIS A 99 -11.10 13.98 12.52
N LEU A 100 -11.36 14.87 11.59
CA LEU A 100 -12.25 16.01 11.75
C LEU A 100 -13.34 15.91 10.69
N VAL A 101 -14.58 16.12 11.12
CA VAL A 101 -15.73 16.30 10.20
C VAL A 101 -16.22 17.73 10.39
N SER A 102 -16.20 18.51 9.32
CA SER A 102 -16.62 19.91 9.34
C SER A 102 -17.62 20.18 8.21
N THR A 103 -18.46 21.19 8.39
CA THR A 103 -19.38 21.68 7.36
C THR A 103 -19.02 23.11 7.04
N GLY A 104 -18.68 23.38 5.78
CA GLY A 104 -18.42 24.75 5.30
C GLY A 104 -19.71 25.55 5.07
N ASP A 105 -19.55 26.86 4.84
CA ASP A 105 -20.67 27.78 4.56
C ASP A 105 -21.48 27.39 3.33
N SER A 106 -20.85 26.71 2.36
CA SER A 106 -21.51 26.16 1.17
C SER A 106 -22.34 24.90 1.41
N GLY A 107 -22.31 24.35 2.65
CA GLY A 107 -22.95 23.08 2.99
C GLY A 107 -22.12 21.85 2.66
N VAL A 108 -20.91 22.00 2.13
CA VAL A 108 -19.99 20.88 1.86
C VAL A 108 -19.49 20.30 3.19
N ILE A 109 -19.62 18.98 3.34
CA ILE A 109 -19.12 18.23 4.48
C ILE A 109 -17.73 17.69 4.13
N THR A 110 -16.74 18.12 4.88
CA THR A 110 -15.33 17.73 4.71
C THR A 110 -14.89 16.77 5.82
N VAL A 111 -14.24 15.68 5.42
CA VAL A 111 -13.60 14.73 6.34
C VAL A 111 -12.10 14.77 6.10
N THR A 112 -11.32 15.03 7.13
CA THR A 112 -9.86 15.06 7.04
C THR A 112 -9.20 14.43 8.25
N GLY A 113 -7.92 14.06 8.16
CA GLY A 113 -7.17 13.39 9.22
C GLY A 113 -7.54 11.93 9.39
N GLY A 114 -7.33 11.42 10.61
CA GLY A 114 -7.65 10.03 10.96
C GLY A 114 -6.59 9.00 10.54
N LYS A 115 -6.99 7.75 10.54
CA LYS A 115 -6.15 6.59 10.18
C LYS A 115 -6.95 5.59 9.38
N LEU A 116 -6.26 4.81 8.53
CA LEU A 116 -6.89 3.71 7.81
C LEU A 116 -7.59 2.72 8.76
N THR A 117 -7.03 2.47 9.94
CA THR A 117 -7.63 1.57 10.95
C THR A 117 -8.91 2.12 11.59
N THR A 118 -9.21 3.41 11.46
CA THR A 118 -10.40 4.07 12.01
C THR A 118 -11.40 4.49 10.92
N TYR A 119 -11.21 4.05 9.67
CA TYR A 119 -12.03 4.44 8.52
C TYR A 119 -13.54 4.27 8.73
N ARG A 120 -13.96 3.18 9.44
CA ARG A 120 -15.37 2.94 9.72
C ARG A 120 -15.97 4.02 10.63
N HIS A 121 -15.24 4.45 11.67
CA HIS A 121 -15.68 5.55 12.54
C HIS A 121 -15.70 6.88 11.78
N MET A 122 -14.70 7.12 10.94
CA MET A 122 -14.67 8.31 10.08
C MET A 122 -15.90 8.37 9.18
N ALA A 123 -16.26 7.23 8.58
CA ALA A 123 -17.46 7.12 7.75
C ALA A 123 -18.76 7.27 8.57
N GLU A 124 -18.82 6.70 9.79
CA GLU A 124 -19.96 6.84 10.70
C GLU A 124 -20.20 8.33 11.02
N ASP A 125 -19.19 9.02 11.52
CA ASP A 125 -19.29 10.43 11.90
C ASP A 125 -19.62 11.35 10.72
N ALA A 126 -19.06 11.06 9.54
CA ALA A 126 -19.38 11.80 8.31
C ALA A 126 -20.85 11.62 7.89
N VAL A 127 -21.36 10.38 7.91
CA VAL A 127 -22.74 10.07 7.54
C VAL A 127 -23.72 10.59 8.59
N ASP A 128 -23.38 10.53 9.87
CA ASP A 128 -24.20 11.12 10.93
C ASP A 128 -24.33 12.62 10.73
N ARG A 129 -23.27 13.33 10.33
CA ARG A 129 -23.32 14.74 9.97
C ARG A 129 -24.21 15.01 8.76
N VAL A 130 -24.15 14.15 7.72
CA VAL A 130 -25.08 14.23 6.57
C VAL A 130 -26.54 14.07 7.01
N CYS A 131 -26.81 13.10 7.90
CA CYS A 131 -28.14 12.86 8.44
C CYS A 131 -28.66 14.07 9.22
N GLU A 132 -27.84 14.73 10.05
CA GLU A 132 -28.18 15.96 10.75
C GLU A 132 -28.59 17.07 9.76
N VAL A 133 -27.78 17.32 8.73
CA VAL A 133 -28.08 18.34 7.70
C VAL A 133 -29.39 18.04 6.97
N LEU A 134 -29.71 16.77 6.73
CA LEU A 134 -30.93 16.33 6.06
C LEU A 134 -32.13 16.18 7.02
N GLY A 135 -31.98 16.48 8.32
CA GLY A 135 -33.03 16.29 9.33
C GLY A 135 -33.44 14.83 9.53
N LYS A 136 -32.53 13.88 9.27
CA LYS A 136 -32.80 12.44 9.39
C LYS A 136 -32.16 11.87 10.65
N ASN A 137 -32.90 11.04 11.39
CA ASN A 137 -32.37 10.31 12.55
C ASN A 137 -32.24 8.82 12.17
N VAL A 138 -31.07 8.43 11.67
CA VAL A 138 -30.79 7.07 11.22
C VAL A 138 -29.60 6.50 11.99
N ARG A 139 -29.80 5.39 12.67
CA ARG A 139 -28.73 4.75 13.44
C ARG A 139 -27.76 3.98 12.53
N CYS A 140 -26.46 4.18 12.70
CA CYS A 140 -25.43 3.44 12.01
C CYS A 140 -25.49 1.92 12.28
N ARG A 141 -25.38 1.12 11.23
CA ARG A 141 -25.40 -0.37 11.28
C ARG A 141 -24.09 -1.01 10.83
N THR A 142 -23.08 -0.20 10.47
CA THR A 142 -21.84 -0.69 9.85
C THR A 142 -20.93 -1.51 10.76
N LYS A 143 -21.12 -1.47 12.10
CA LYS A 143 -20.37 -2.31 13.06
C LYS A 143 -20.49 -3.82 12.79
N ARG A 144 -21.60 -4.23 12.20
CA ARG A 144 -21.90 -5.65 11.92
C ARG A 144 -21.95 -5.95 10.43
N LEU A 145 -21.66 -4.98 9.59
CA LEU A 145 -21.62 -5.16 8.14
C LEU A 145 -20.40 -6.01 7.78
N ARG A 146 -20.65 -7.12 7.09
CA ARG A 146 -19.59 -7.93 6.50
C ARG A 146 -19.18 -7.30 5.18
N LEU A 147 -17.87 -7.12 4.98
CA LEU A 147 -17.33 -6.70 3.71
C LEU A 147 -17.28 -7.88 2.75
N ASN A 148 -17.43 -7.61 1.46
CA ASN A 148 -17.29 -8.61 0.41
C ASN A 148 -15.89 -9.27 0.49
N GLY A 149 -15.85 -10.58 0.23
CA GLY A 149 -14.62 -11.37 0.30
C GLY A 149 -14.25 -11.89 1.71
N HIS A 150 -14.80 -11.32 2.79
CA HIS A 150 -14.57 -11.83 4.16
C HIS A 150 -15.37 -13.10 4.49
N ASP A 151 -16.32 -13.49 3.65
CA ASP A 151 -17.12 -14.71 3.75
C ASP A 151 -16.48 -15.94 3.09
N GLY A 152 -15.26 -15.76 2.54
CA GLY A 152 -14.55 -16.79 1.80
C GLY A 152 -14.98 -16.94 0.34
N SER A 153 -15.86 -16.07 -0.19
CA SER A 153 -16.29 -16.11 -1.60
C SER A 153 -15.09 -15.94 -2.55
N ARG A 154 -14.22 -14.97 -2.29
CA ARG A 154 -13.00 -14.73 -3.06
C ARG A 154 -12.13 -15.99 -3.19
N ALA A 155 -11.88 -16.69 -2.08
CA ALA A 155 -11.07 -17.91 -2.08
C ALA A 155 -11.72 -19.04 -2.87
N ARG A 156 -13.06 -19.18 -2.80
CA ARG A 156 -13.79 -20.17 -3.58
C ARG A 156 -13.73 -19.89 -5.07
N GLU A 157 -13.95 -18.65 -5.48
CA GLU A 157 -13.90 -18.24 -6.89
C GLU A 157 -12.50 -18.41 -7.49
N ILE A 158 -11.44 -18.05 -6.75
CA ILE A 158 -10.06 -18.33 -7.14
C ILE A 158 -9.81 -19.84 -7.30
N ALA A 159 -10.29 -20.67 -6.36
CA ALA A 159 -10.17 -22.11 -6.46
C ALA A 159 -10.95 -22.69 -7.66
N GLU A 160 -12.07 -22.09 -8.04
CA GLU A 160 -12.84 -22.44 -9.23
C GLU A 160 -12.11 -22.09 -10.52
N LEU A 161 -11.46 -20.93 -10.58
CA LEU A 161 -10.60 -20.55 -11.69
C LEU A 161 -9.46 -21.55 -11.90
N ILE A 162 -8.78 -21.94 -10.82
CA ILE A 162 -7.69 -22.94 -10.87
C ILE A 162 -8.21 -24.30 -11.30
N ARG A 163 -9.39 -24.74 -10.83
CA ARG A 163 -9.99 -26.02 -11.29
C ARG A 163 -10.32 -26.01 -12.78
N ALA A 164 -10.81 -24.89 -13.29
CA ALA A 164 -11.16 -24.74 -14.70
C ALA A 164 -9.90 -24.59 -15.60
N ARG A 165 -8.86 -23.98 -15.08
CA ARG A 165 -7.58 -23.73 -15.76
C ARG A 165 -6.43 -23.96 -14.78
N PRO A 166 -5.84 -25.17 -14.75
CA PRO A 166 -4.78 -25.53 -13.79
C PRO A 166 -3.51 -24.66 -13.87
N ASP A 167 -3.18 -24.10 -15.04
CA ASP A 167 -2.09 -23.15 -15.24
C ASP A 167 -2.23 -21.86 -14.41
N LEU A 168 -3.46 -21.50 -14.03
CA LEU A 168 -3.71 -20.37 -13.15
C LEU A 168 -3.30 -20.61 -11.68
N GLY A 169 -3.03 -21.84 -11.31
CA GLY A 169 -2.46 -22.18 -9.99
C GLY A 169 -0.97 -21.87 -9.86
N GLU A 170 -0.28 -21.59 -10.96
CA GLU A 170 1.13 -21.22 -10.92
C GLU A 170 1.35 -19.82 -10.29
N PRO A 171 2.55 -19.55 -9.75
CA PRO A 171 2.89 -18.23 -9.24
C PRO A 171 2.71 -17.14 -10.31
N LEU A 172 2.13 -16.02 -9.90
CA LEU A 172 2.05 -14.81 -10.72
C LEU A 172 3.41 -14.13 -10.85
N VAL A 173 4.13 -14.07 -9.74
CA VAL A 173 5.48 -13.51 -9.61
C VAL A 173 6.34 -14.52 -8.87
N ASP A 174 7.49 -14.83 -9.42
CA ASP A 174 8.41 -15.81 -8.83
C ASP A 174 8.79 -15.45 -7.40
N GLY A 175 8.73 -16.44 -6.50
CA GLY A 175 9.07 -16.27 -5.10
C GLY A 175 7.98 -15.62 -4.23
N LEU A 176 6.88 -15.11 -4.83
CA LEU A 176 5.76 -14.53 -4.11
C LEU A 176 4.56 -15.50 -4.01
N PRO A 177 3.70 -15.36 -3.00
CA PRO A 177 2.63 -16.33 -2.73
C PRO A 177 1.38 -16.17 -3.60
N TYR A 178 1.38 -15.21 -4.51
CA TYR A 178 0.22 -14.90 -5.35
C TYR A 178 0.17 -15.80 -6.58
N THR A 179 -1.03 -16.30 -6.91
CA THR A 179 -1.25 -17.12 -8.09
C THR A 179 -1.73 -16.28 -9.28
N ARG A 180 -1.58 -16.83 -10.49
CA ARG A 180 -2.13 -16.24 -11.72
C ARG A 180 -3.66 -16.08 -11.64
N ALA A 181 -4.35 -16.99 -10.94
CA ALA A 181 -5.78 -16.91 -10.71
C ALA A 181 -6.19 -15.65 -9.95
N GLU A 182 -5.35 -15.14 -9.03
CA GLU A 182 -5.64 -13.91 -8.30
C GLU A 182 -5.60 -12.68 -9.20
N ALA A 183 -4.72 -12.64 -10.20
CA ALA A 183 -4.68 -11.57 -11.20
C ALA A 183 -5.96 -11.59 -12.07
N VAL A 184 -6.38 -12.77 -12.53
CA VAL A 184 -7.63 -12.94 -13.30
C VAL A 184 -8.85 -12.59 -12.47
N TYR A 185 -8.89 -13.01 -11.21
CA TYR A 185 -9.95 -12.64 -10.29
C TYR A 185 -10.03 -11.13 -10.09
N ALA A 186 -8.89 -10.49 -9.87
CA ALA A 186 -8.81 -9.05 -9.68
C ALA A 186 -9.30 -8.29 -10.92
N ALA A 187 -8.91 -8.72 -12.12
CA ALA A 187 -9.37 -8.12 -13.38
C ALA A 187 -10.90 -8.20 -13.54
N ARG A 188 -11.54 -9.30 -13.10
CA ARG A 188 -12.99 -9.52 -13.23
C ARG A 188 -13.80 -8.85 -12.12
N ASN A 189 -13.28 -8.77 -10.89
CA ASN A 189 -14.08 -8.49 -9.69
C ASN A 189 -13.57 -7.30 -8.85
N GLU A 190 -12.33 -6.83 -9.08
CA GLU A 190 -11.70 -5.84 -8.21
C GLU A 190 -11.33 -4.53 -8.92
N MET A 191 -12.05 -4.18 -9.99
CA MET A 191 -11.97 -2.90 -10.72
C MET A 191 -10.55 -2.55 -11.19
N VAL A 192 -9.82 -3.55 -11.70
CA VAL A 192 -8.49 -3.34 -12.31
C VAL A 192 -8.64 -2.59 -13.64
N ASN A 193 -7.86 -1.53 -13.83
CA ASN A 193 -7.76 -0.76 -15.06
C ASN A 193 -6.35 -0.74 -15.65
N THR A 194 -5.34 -0.93 -14.81
CA THR A 194 -3.92 -0.86 -15.20
C THR A 194 -3.16 -2.10 -14.70
N LEU A 195 -2.01 -2.34 -15.29
CA LEU A 195 -1.10 -3.38 -14.80
C LEU A 195 -0.63 -3.10 -13.36
N ASP A 196 -0.40 -1.83 -13.05
CA ASP A 196 -0.05 -1.37 -11.71
C ASP A 196 -1.13 -1.69 -10.67
N ASP A 197 -2.41 -1.67 -11.03
CA ASP A 197 -3.47 -2.11 -10.12
C ASP A 197 -3.26 -3.54 -9.66
N VAL A 198 -2.89 -4.45 -10.56
CA VAL A 198 -2.65 -5.86 -10.21
C VAL A 198 -1.38 -6.01 -9.38
N LEU A 199 -0.25 -5.52 -9.89
CA LEU A 199 1.07 -5.82 -9.33
C LEU A 199 1.39 -4.99 -8.07
N SER A 200 0.83 -3.78 -7.94
CA SER A 200 1.11 -2.92 -6.78
C SER A 200 -0.03 -2.89 -5.77
N ARG A 201 -1.30 -2.92 -6.21
CA ARG A 201 -2.45 -2.69 -5.32
C ARG A 201 -3.18 -3.97 -4.91
N ARG A 202 -3.34 -4.96 -5.80
CA ARG A 202 -4.08 -6.21 -5.51
C ARG A 202 -3.18 -7.30 -4.95
N THR A 203 -1.97 -7.46 -5.52
CA THR A 203 -1.00 -8.45 -5.05
C THR A 203 0.15 -7.85 -4.24
N ARG A 204 0.35 -6.53 -4.30
CA ARG A 204 1.47 -5.83 -3.66
C ARG A 204 2.85 -6.38 -4.03
N SER A 205 2.96 -7.00 -5.19
CA SER A 205 4.20 -7.62 -5.64
C SER A 205 5.35 -6.62 -5.76
N LEU A 206 5.05 -5.37 -6.17
CA LEU A 206 6.03 -4.29 -6.26
C LEU A 206 6.80 -4.09 -4.94
N ILE A 207 6.09 -3.97 -3.83
CA ILE A 207 6.71 -3.70 -2.52
C ILE A 207 7.35 -4.93 -1.87
N PHE A 208 7.03 -6.14 -2.34
CA PHE A 208 7.68 -7.36 -1.85
C PHE A 208 8.95 -7.69 -2.62
N ASP A 209 8.91 -7.57 -3.92
CA ASP A 209 10.07 -7.77 -4.80
C ASP A 209 9.83 -7.01 -6.11
N ARG A 210 10.34 -5.76 -6.17
CA ARG A 210 10.21 -4.88 -7.32
C ARG A 210 10.75 -5.54 -8.59
N ASP A 211 11.91 -6.14 -8.51
CA ASP A 211 12.59 -6.68 -9.69
C ASP A 211 11.93 -7.94 -10.22
N ALA A 212 11.45 -8.83 -9.34
CA ALA A 212 10.65 -9.98 -9.75
C ALA A 212 9.31 -9.55 -10.32
N SER A 213 8.65 -8.56 -9.71
CA SER A 213 7.40 -7.98 -10.20
C SER A 213 7.56 -7.35 -11.59
N ARG A 214 8.65 -6.60 -11.81
CA ARG A 214 9.01 -6.02 -13.10
C ARG A 214 9.19 -7.08 -14.19
N ARG A 215 9.89 -8.19 -13.88
CA ARG A 215 10.04 -9.32 -14.79
C ARG A 215 8.72 -9.99 -15.14
N ALA A 216 7.78 -10.07 -14.23
CA ALA A 216 6.46 -10.68 -14.43
C ALA A 216 5.46 -9.78 -15.19
N ALA A 217 5.79 -8.50 -15.40
CA ALA A 217 4.89 -7.48 -15.92
C ALA A 217 4.23 -7.87 -17.25
N ARG A 218 5.02 -8.30 -18.25
CA ARG A 218 4.50 -8.70 -19.57
C ARG A 218 3.55 -9.89 -19.49
N ALA A 219 3.96 -10.96 -18.84
CA ALA A 219 3.15 -12.16 -18.70
C ALA A 219 1.84 -11.89 -17.93
N THR A 220 1.89 -11.01 -16.92
CA THR A 220 0.70 -10.58 -16.20
C THR A 220 -0.24 -9.77 -17.07
N ALA A 221 0.28 -8.80 -17.85
CA ALA A 221 -0.52 -7.99 -18.76
C ALA A 221 -1.22 -8.86 -19.82
N GLU A 222 -0.52 -9.80 -20.44
CA GLU A 222 -1.07 -10.76 -21.41
C GLU A 222 -2.15 -11.66 -20.78
N LEU A 223 -1.94 -12.09 -19.53
CA LEU A 223 -2.89 -12.94 -18.80
C LEU A 223 -4.25 -12.25 -18.58
N ILE A 224 -4.26 -10.98 -18.21
CA ILE A 224 -5.49 -10.23 -17.88
C ILE A 224 -6.09 -9.51 -19.10
N ALA A 225 -5.37 -9.43 -20.21
CA ALA A 225 -5.76 -8.69 -21.40
C ALA A 225 -7.13 -9.10 -21.95
N LEU A 226 -7.44 -10.39 -21.95
CA LEU A 226 -8.73 -10.90 -22.45
C LEU A 226 -9.90 -10.41 -21.60
N ASP A 227 -9.75 -10.42 -20.28
CA ASP A 227 -10.80 -10.01 -19.34
C ASP A 227 -11.02 -8.49 -19.36
N LEU A 228 -9.98 -7.70 -19.68
CA LEU A 228 -10.03 -6.24 -19.74
C LEU A 228 -10.21 -5.69 -21.17
N GLY A 229 -10.26 -6.54 -22.18
CA GLY A 229 -10.38 -6.13 -23.60
C GLY A 229 -9.16 -5.34 -24.08
N TRP A 230 -7.95 -5.67 -23.61
CA TRP A 230 -6.73 -4.98 -24.03
C TRP A 230 -6.23 -5.46 -25.38
N THR A 231 -5.87 -4.51 -26.24
CA THR A 231 -5.15 -4.78 -27.48
C THR A 231 -3.65 -4.97 -27.22
N PRO A 232 -2.89 -5.55 -28.19
CA PRO A 232 -1.43 -5.64 -28.06
C PRO A 232 -0.75 -4.29 -27.77
N GLU A 233 -1.20 -3.22 -28.40
CA GLU A 233 -0.68 -1.87 -28.18
C GLU A 233 -0.99 -1.36 -26.77
N ARG A 234 -2.14 -1.75 -26.19
CA ARG A 234 -2.46 -1.45 -24.80
C ARG A 234 -1.56 -2.21 -23.85
N ILE A 235 -1.31 -3.49 -24.10
CA ILE A 235 -0.37 -4.31 -23.32
C ILE A 235 1.01 -3.66 -23.30
N ASP A 236 1.53 -3.25 -24.47
CA ASP A 236 2.84 -2.60 -24.57
C ASP A 236 2.91 -1.30 -23.75
N ARG A 237 1.86 -0.48 -23.79
CA ARG A 237 1.78 0.74 -22.98
C ARG A 237 1.74 0.46 -21.49
N GLU A 238 0.97 -0.52 -21.06
CA GLU A 238 0.85 -0.89 -19.64
C GLU A 238 2.18 -1.42 -19.08
N VAL A 239 2.87 -2.26 -19.86
CA VAL A 239 4.19 -2.77 -19.48
C VAL A 239 5.22 -1.65 -19.38
N ALA A 240 5.23 -0.73 -20.35
CA ALA A 240 6.14 0.42 -20.34
C ALA A 240 5.84 1.37 -19.15
N ALA A 241 4.56 1.62 -18.86
CA ALA A 241 4.16 2.46 -17.72
C ALA A 241 4.57 1.82 -16.39
N TYR A 242 4.39 0.52 -16.25
CA TYR A 242 4.80 -0.19 -15.03
C TYR A 242 6.32 -0.25 -14.86
N ASP A 243 7.06 -0.42 -15.96
CA ASP A 243 8.53 -0.34 -15.97
C ASP A 243 9.02 1.03 -15.47
N GLU A 244 8.34 2.09 -15.88
CA GLU A 244 8.64 3.45 -15.43
C GLU A 244 8.39 3.62 -13.93
N ILE A 245 7.31 3.06 -13.38
CA ILE A 245 7.04 3.07 -11.93
C ILE A 245 8.18 2.38 -11.17
N CYS A 246 8.59 1.19 -11.62
CA CYS A 246 9.68 0.44 -11.01
C CYS A 246 11.00 1.22 -11.05
N ARG A 247 11.29 1.87 -12.20
CA ARG A 247 12.49 2.67 -12.39
C ARG A 247 12.49 3.95 -11.54
N HIS A 248 11.34 4.59 -11.43
CA HIS A 248 11.19 5.80 -10.61
C HIS A 248 11.46 5.51 -9.13
N GLU A 249 10.91 4.42 -8.59
CA GLU A 249 11.19 3.95 -7.23
C GLU A 249 12.69 3.65 -7.03
N GLU A 250 13.32 3.01 -8.02
CA GLU A 250 14.74 2.67 -7.98
C GLU A 250 15.62 3.92 -7.92
N VAL A 251 15.35 4.89 -8.78
CA VAL A 251 16.09 6.17 -8.84
C VAL A 251 15.92 6.95 -7.55
N ALA A 252 14.66 7.11 -7.09
CA ALA A 252 14.36 7.86 -5.88
C ALA A 252 15.02 7.28 -4.63
N SER A 253 15.06 5.95 -4.51
CA SER A 253 15.70 5.25 -3.39
C SER A 253 17.23 5.38 -3.37
N ALA A 254 17.85 5.77 -4.49
CA ALA A 254 19.28 6.03 -4.61
C ALA A 254 19.65 7.49 -4.31
N LEU A 255 18.71 8.42 -4.36
CA LEU A 255 18.93 9.86 -4.18
C LEU A 255 18.60 10.32 -2.76
N ARG A 256 19.25 11.40 -2.31
CA ARG A 256 18.86 12.13 -1.10
C ARG A 256 17.64 13.01 -1.39
N GLU A 257 16.91 13.39 -0.34
CA GLU A 257 15.68 14.17 -0.49
C GLU A 257 15.87 15.51 -1.20
N ASP A 258 17.00 16.19 -0.94
CA ASP A 258 17.39 17.44 -1.60
C ASP A 258 17.81 17.28 -3.07
N GLU A 259 18.16 16.08 -3.50
CA GLU A 259 18.52 15.74 -4.87
C GLU A 259 17.28 15.37 -5.74
N LEU A 260 16.16 15.00 -5.11
CA LEU A 260 14.92 14.65 -5.84
C LEU A 260 14.24 15.83 -6.52
N HIS A 261 14.60 17.06 -6.13
CA HIS A 261 13.95 18.30 -6.56
C HIS A 261 14.88 19.21 -7.38
N ALA A 262 16.08 18.76 -7.66
CA ALA A 262 17.04 19.43 -8.54
C ALA A 262 16.85 19.04 -10.00
#